data_326b0a82baa8de132034c0c150c282dc
#
_entry.id   326b0a82baa8de132034c0c150c282dc
#
_cell.length_a   1.000
_cell.length_b   1.000
_cell.length_c   1.000
_cell.angle_alpha   90.00
_cell.angle_beta   90.00
_cell.angle_gamma   90.00
#
_symmetry.space_group_name_H-M   'P 1'
#
loop_
_entity.id
_entity.type
_entity.pdbx_description
1 polymer ?
#
loop_
_entity_poly.entity_id
_entity_poly.type
_entity_poly.pdbx_seq_one_letter_code
_entity_poly.pdbx_strand_id
1 'polypeptide(L)'
;MTFLVGKIALDITAGAPNNGRGEDNTAKVKSLTTGRGERVPYTSAQAFRRWLRDSLPANEQRSPVHREGKGKKQQAYTAGRPDLYLDDDLFGYMVAIKKESYQRDTVLATGTLVSLASRRITTDFGTMSRGFKPGEDPVIHEHEHYTTELAGDVLLDLPRAGTFEQNGGGLRRALAPTVVTEAVQAGATEQLLRGIDCLQLPIAERRRRVAVLLRTLARVQGGASRALHYGDRAPSLILLAPLKGGNNPFTRVLGLRNGTAVFDTDVFVEEKTAWADELDGPILVGWAPGFLGDQREQVRRDLAEDVAAGSVVIDHPRAVMDTLAKEIEAGQRDAWFEDPTA
;
A
#
# COMPACT_ATOMS: atom_id res chain seq x y z
N MET A 1 -8.23 19.53 -4.61
CA MET A 1 -7.21 18.46 -4.33
C MET A 1 -7.94 17.16 -4.10
N THR A 2 -7.62 16.12 -4.84
CA THR A 2 -8.27 14.82 -4.68
C THR A 2 -7.27 13.76 -4.20
N PHE A 3 -7.71 13.00 -3.22
CA PHE A 3 -6.99 11.86 -2.70
C PHE A 3 -7.81 10.60 -2.99
N LEU A 4 -7.16 9.50 -3.31
CA LEU A 4 -7.82 8.20 -3.26
C LEU A 4 -7.59 7.61 -1.87
N VAL A 5 -8.64 7.55 -1.09
CA VAL A 5 -8.60 7.04 0.29
C VAL A 5 -9.43 5.77 0.40
N GLY A 6 -9.10 4.92 1.35
CA GLY A 6 -9.91 3.74 1.58
C GLY A 6 -9.20 2.64 2.37
N LYS A 7 -9.51 1.40 2.02
CA LYS A 7 -9.10 0.23 2.79
C LYS A 7 -8.71 -0.93 1.88
N ILE A 8 -7.70 -1.68 2.32
CA ILE A 8 -7.25 -2.90 1.65
C ILE A 8 -7.36 -4.06 2.63
N ALA A 9 -7.82 -5.21 2.15
CA ALA A 9 -7.77 -6.44 2.91
C ALA A 9 -7.10 -7.57 2.11
N LEU A 10 -6.31 -8.37 2.83
CA LEU A 10 -5.66 -9.58 2.35
C LEU A 10 -6.26 -10.78 3.07
N ASP A 11 -6.50 -11.86 2.35
CA ASP A 11 -6.87 -13.15 2.90
C ASP A 11 -5.62 -14.02 3.08
N ILE A 12 -5.26 -14.30 4.30
CA ILE A 12 -4.09 -15.12 4.65
C ILE A 12 -4.56 -16.50 5.12
N THR A 13 -4.39 -17.48 4.23
CA THR A 13 -4.78 -18.88 4.47
C THR A 13 -3.60 -19.67 4.96
N ALA A 14 -3.11 -19.72 6.07
CA ALA A 14 -1.88 -20.35 6.57
C ALA A 14 -0.62 -19.71 6.00
N GLY A 15 -0.15 -18.64 6.63
CA GLY A 15 1.01 -17.92 6.14
C GLY A 15 1.77 -17.14 7.21
N ALA A 16 2.99 -16.76 6.87
CA ALA A 16 3.85 -15.89 7.67
C ALA A 16 4.38 -14.74 6.78
N PRO A 17 3.50 -13.87 6.28
CA PRO A 17 3.89 -12.88 5.27
C PRO A 17 4.83 -11.79 5.80
N ASN A 18 4.87 -11.57 7.12
CA ASN A 18 5.76 -10.59 7.72
C ASN A 18 6.40 -11.13 9.01
N ASN A 19 7.68 -11.49 8.91
CA ASN A 19 8.43 -12.06 10.02
C ASN A 19 8.82 -11.00 11.05
N GLY A 20 8.74 -11.39 12.31
CA GLY A 20 9.33 -10.71 13.46
C GLY A 20 10.81 -11.04 13.63
N ARG A 21 11.34 -10.62 14.76
CA ARG A 21 12.67 -11.07 15.21
C ARG A 21 12.53 -12.52 15.67
N GLY A 22 13.33 -13.40 15.09
CA GLY A 22 13.43 -14.79 15.57
C GLY A 22 13.97 -14.87 17.00
N GLU A 23 13.66 -15.96 17.65
CA GLU A 23 14.15 -16.28 19.00
C GLU A 23 14.61 -17.73 18.99
N ASP A 24 15.86 -17.96 19.35
CA ASP A 24 16.53 -19.26 19.22
C ASP A 24 16.35 -19.87 17.82
N ASN A 25 15.79 -21.07 17.72
CA ASN A 25 15.51 -21.76 16.46
C ASN A 25 14.09 -21.47 15.91
N THR A 26 13.35 -20.52 16.52
CA THR A 26 11.98 -20.19 16.13
C THR A 26 11.92 -18.95 15.23
N ALA A 27 11.41 -19.09 14.01
CA ALA A 27 11.07 -17.98 13.14
C ALA A 27 9.68 -17.44 13.53
N LYS A 28 9.65 -16.26 14.16
CA LYS A 28 8.41 -15.64 14.65
C LYS A 28 7.76 -14.72 13.62
N VAL A 29 6.44 -14.64 13.63
CA VAL A 29 5.67 -13.65 12.88
C VAL A 29 5.61 -12.32 13.63
N LYS A 30 5.47 -11.22 12.90
CA LYS A 30 5.17 -9.93 13.53
C LYS A 30 3.77 -9.93 14.11
N SER A 31 3.69 -9.50 15.36
CA SER A 31 2.43 -9.37 16.09
C SER A 31 2.46 -8.13 16.98
N LEU A 32 1.29 -7.57 17.26
CA LEU A 32 1.09 -6.49 18.22
C LEU A 32 0.11 -6.94 19.31
N THR A 33 0.14 -6.29 20.45
CA THR A 33 -0.82 -6.50 21.51
C THR A 33 -1.88 -5.41 21.45
N THR A 34 -3.14 -5.80 21.36
CA THR A 34 -4.29 -4.88 21.35
C THR A 34 -4.49 -4.27 22.74
N GLY A 35 -5.33 -3.22 22.84
CA GLY A 35 -5.72 -2.64 24.12
C GLY A 35 -6.47 -3.60 25.06
N ARG A 36 -6.92 -4.77 24.55
CA ARG A 36 -7.54 -5.85 25.32
C ARG A 36 -6.55 -6.93 25.75
N GLY A 37 -5.25 -6.76 25.46
CA GLY A 37 -4.20 -7.74 25.75
C GLY A 37 -4.11 -8.91 24.76
N GLU A 38 -4.86 -8.89 23.66
CA GLU A 38 -4.83 -9.93 22.64
C GLU A 38 -3.63 -9.76 21.72
N ARG A 39 -2.96 -10.84 21.39
CA ARG A 39 -1.86 -10.84 20.41
C ARG A 39 -2.43 -11.06 19.01
N VAL A 40 -2.27 -10.09 18.13
CA VAL A 40 -2.75 -10.14 16.74
C VAL A 40 -1.60 -9.99 15.75
N PRO A 41 -1.55 -10.82 14.69
CA PRO A 41 -0.54 -10.69 13.65
C PRO A 41 -0.79 -9.45 12.78
N TYR A 42 0.29 -8.93 12.19
CA TYR A 42 0.22 -7.80 11.28
C TYR A 42 1.30 -7.84 10.19
N THR A 43 1.02 -7.15 9.10
CA THR A 43 2.01 -6.76 8.10
C THR A 43 2.26 -5.26 8.20
N SER A 44 3.51 -4.87 8.45
CA SER A 44 3.84 -3.45 8.59
C SER A 44 3.65 -2.70 7.26
N ALA A 45 3.29 -1.41 7.34
CA ALA A 45 3.17 -0.52 6.20
C ALA A 45 4.43 -0.53 5.31
N GLN A 46 5.61 -0.58 5.92
CA GLN A 46 6.89 -0.65 5.20
C GLN A 46 7.05 -1.96 4.42
N ALA A 47 6.65 -3.10 5.02
CA ALA A 47 6.70 -4.39 4.35
C ALA A 47 5.73 -4.41 3.15
N PHE A 48 4.52 -3.90 3.31
CA PHE A 48 3.53 -3.84 2.24
C PHE A 48 4.00 -2.94 1.08
N ARG A 49 4.55 -1.75 1.36
CA ARG A 49 5.15 -0.90 0.32
C ARG A 49 6.35 -1.55 -0.35
N ARG A 50 7.14 -2.35 0.40
CA ARG A 50 8.22 -3.14 -0.20
C ARG A 50 7.67 -4.17 -1.19
N TRP A 51 6.57 -4.86 -0.85
CA TRP A 51 5.94 -5.80 -1.78
C TRP A 51 5.42 -5.11 -3.04
N LEU A 52 4.82 -3.93 -2.90
CA LEU A 52 4.41 -3.12 -4.06
C LEU A 52 5.59 -2.78 -4.95
N ARG A 53 6.69 -2.30 -4.37
CA ARG A 53 7.92 -1.99 -5.12
C ARG A 53 8.47 -3.21 -5.87
N ASP A 54 8.47 -4.36 -5.22
CA ASP A 54 8.94 -5.62 -5.83
C ASP A 54 7.98 -6.15 -6.90
N SER A 55 6.70 -5.76 -6.85
CA SER A 55 5.64 -6.16 -7.78
C SER A 55 5.48 -5.22 -8.98
N LEU A 56 6.21 -4.11 -9.04
CA LEU A 56 6.19 -3.23 -10.21
C LEU A 56 6.51 -4.04 -11.48
N PRO A 57 5.93 -3.70 -12.64
CA PRO A 57 6.21 -4.35 -13.91
C PRO A 57 7.71 -4.42 -14.23
N ALA A 58 8.14 -5.43 -14.95
CA ALA A 58 9.56 -5.64 -15.26
C ALA A 58 10.17 -4.52 -16.14
N ASN A 59 9.34 -3.84 -16.91
CA ASN A 59 9.72 -2.68 -17.72
C ASN A 59 9.81 -1.37 -16.93
N GLU A 60 9.33 -1.32 -15.67
CA GLU A 60 9.56 -0.18 -14.81
C GLU A 60 10.98 -0.25 -14.20
N GLN A 61 11.77 0.76 -14.49
CA GLN A 61 13.08 0.88 -13.88
C GLN A 61 12.92 1.19 -12.39
N ARG A 62 13.65 0.44 -11.57
CA ARG A 62 13.72 0.66 -10.13
C ARG A 62 14.93 1.49 -9.76
N SER A 63 14.77 2.36 -8.78
CA SER A 63 15.88 3.16 -8.27
C SER A 63 16.99 2.25 -7.72
N PRO A 64 18.24 2.44 -8.17
CA PRO A 64 19.37 1.68 -7.65
C PRO A 64 19.58 1.96 -6.17
N VAL A 65 19.96 0.92 -5.42
CA VAL A 65 20.23 1.01 -3.98
C VAL A 65 21.74 1.10 -3.76
N HIS A 66 22.16 2.18 -3.14
CA HIS A 66 23.53 2.42 -2.71
C HIS A 66 23.70 1.97 -1.26
N ARG A 67 24.88 1.45 -0.93
CA ARG A 67 25.24 1.05 0.43
C ARG A 67 26.56 1.68 0.80
N GLU A 68 26.59 2.38 1.93
CA GLU A 68 27.78 3.02 2.47
C GLU A 68 28.02 2.60 3.92
N GLY A 69 29.32 2.65 4.34
CA GLY A 69 29.71 2.28 5.68
C GLY A 69 29.87 0.77 5.89
N LYS A 70 30.22 0.38 7.13
CA LYS A 70 30.42 -1.03 7.55
C LYS A 70 29.80 -1.27 8.92
N GLY A 71 29.32 -2.49 9.13
CA GLY A 71 28.76 -2.94 10.42
C GLY A 71 27.57 -2.09 10.87
N LYS A 72 27.55 -1.64 12.11
CA LYS A 72 26.45 -0.84 12.69
C LYS A 72 26.28 0.56 12.08
N LYS A 73 27.27 1.05 11.33
CA LYS A 73 27.23 2.35 10.62
C LYS A 73 26.85 2.21 9.15
N GLN A 74 26.47 1.01 8.72
CA GLN A 74 26.04 0.80 7.33
C GLN A 74 24.71 1.50 7.11
N GLN A 75 24.64 2.29 6.02
CA GLN A 75 23.43 2.93 5.51
C GLN A 75 23.11 2.41 4.12
N ALA A 76 21.83 2.37 3.80
CA ALA A 76 21.34 2.03 2.47
C ALA A 76 20.29 3.06 2.06
N TYR A 77 20.44 3.60 0.86
CA TYR A 77 19.55 4.60 0.29
C TYR A 77 19.39 4.38 -1.22
N THR A 78 18.29 4.87 -1.77
CA THR A 78 18.04 4.84 -3.22
C THR A 78 18.77 5.99 -3.92
N ALA A 79 18.67 6.07 -5.24
CA ALA A 79 19.27 7.18 -5.98
C ALA A 79 18.69 8.56 -5.63
N GLY A 80 17.50 8.61 -5.01
CA GLY A 80 16.79 9.86 -4.70
C GLY A 80 16.44 10.65 -5.97
N ARG A 81 16.02 9.93 -7.01
CA ARG A 81 15.66 10.47 -8.32
C ARG A 81 14.19 10.18 -8.66
N PRO A 82 13.26 10.82 -7.95
CA PRO A 82 11.83 10.62 -8.19
C PRO A 82 11.39 11.15 -9.57
N ASP A 83 12.19 12.00 -10.20
CA ASP A 83 12.02 12.44 -11.57
C ASP A 83 12.18 11.28 -12.56
N LEU A 84 13.09 10.35 -12.30
CA LEU A 84 13.39 9.20 -13.16
C LEU A 84 12.65 7.92 -12.73
N TYR A 85 12.60 7.67 -11.42
CA TYR A 85 12.12 6.40 -10.87
C TYR A 85 10.78 6.53 -10.19
N LEU A 86 9.79 5.77 -10.68
CA LEU A 86 8.45 5.71 -10.13
C LEU A 86 8.44 5.29 -8.65
N ASP A 87 9.32 4.38 -8.27
CA ASP A 87 9.37 3.87 -6.89
C ASP A 87 9.94 4.89 -5.90
N ASP A 88 10.87 5.74 -6.30
CA ASP A 88 11.31 6.89 -5.50
C ASP A 88 10.17 7.93 -5.39
N ASP A 89 9.43 8.18 -6.47
CA ASP A 89 8.30 9.11 -6.46
C ASP A 89 7.20 8.64 -5.52
N LEU A 90 6.65 7.46 -5.74
CA LEU A 90 5.41 7.03 -5.08
C LEU A 90 5.61 6.43 -3.69
N PHE A 91 6.76 5.81 -3.42
CA PHE A 91 7.04 5.18 -2.12
C PHE A 91 8.00 5.95 -1.23
N GLY A 92 8.55 7.05 -1.74
CA GLY A 92 9.43 7.93 -1.00
C GLY A 92 10.81 7.36 -0.73
N TYR A 93 11.70 8.22 -0.27
CA TYR A 93 13.09 7.90 0.08
C TYR A 93 13.66 8.89 1.08
N MET A 94 14.80 8.54 1.65
CA MET A 94 15.67 9.43 2.41
C MET A 94 17.11 9.16 1.99
N VAL A 95 17.78 10.20 1.50
CA VAL A 95 19.20 10.21 1.17
C VAL A 95 19.88 11.18 2.12
N ALA A 96 20.76 10.67 2.97
CA ALA A 96 21.56 11.49 3.89
C ALA A 96 23.05 11.25 3.58
N ILE A 97 23.68 12.14 2.81
CA ILE A 97 25.08 12.04 2.40
C ILE A 97 25.84 13.23 2.97
N LYS A 98 26.84 12.99 3.78
CA LYS A 98 27.77 13.96 4.35
C LYS A 98 27.07 15.12 5.12
N LYS A 99 26.72 16.20 4.47
CA LYS A 99 26.05 17.37 5.10
C LYS A 99 24.71 17.70 4.44
N GLU A 100 24.31 16.94 3.43
CA GLU A 100 23.09 17.16 2.66
C GLU A 100 22.10 16.04 2.92
N SER A 101 20.84 16.40 3.01
CA SER A 101 19.75 15.44 3.19
C SER A 101 18.64 15.78 2.22
N TYR A 102 18.26 14.78 1.43
CA TYR A 102 17.10 14.82 0.53
C TYR A 102 16.10 13.79 0.98
N GLN A 103 14.85 14.18 1.05
CA GLN A 103 13.79 13.29 1.51
C GLN A 103 12.52 13.57 0.73
N ARG A 104 11.86 12.50 0.34
CA ARG A 104 10.51 12.52 -0.15
C ARG A 104 9.64 11.61 0.70
N ASP A 105 8.58 12.16 1.27
CA ASP A 105 7.58 11.37 1.95
C ASP A 105 6.77 10.59 0.93
N THR A 106 6.32 9.41 1.31
CA THR A 106 5.52 8.54 0.44
C THR A 106 4.26 9.25 -0.07
N VAL A 107 3.99 9.12 -1.35
CA VAL A 107 2.75 9.61 -1.99
C VAL A 107 1.63 8.60 -1.77
N LEU A 108 1.97 7.30 -1.77
CA LEU A 108 1.09 6.23 -1.33
C LEU A 108 1.32 5.94 0.14
N ALA A 109 0.55 6.55 1.02
CA ALA A 109 0.50 6.17 2.42
C ALA A 109 -0.30 4.88 2.59
N THR A 110 0.27 3.91 3.29
CA THR A 110 -0.39 2.66 3.65
C THR A 110 -0.35 2.49 5.16
N GLY A 111 -1.46 2.12 5.75
CA GLY A 111 -1.52 1.70 7.15
C GLY A 111 -0.83 0.36 7.37
N THR A 112 -0.66 0.00 8.63
CA THR A 112 -0.32 -1.38 9.01
C THR A 112 -1.54 -2.25 8.74
N LEU A 113 -1.33 -3.37 8.02
CA LEU A 113 -2.37 -4.35 7.79
C LEU A 113 -2.46 -5.24 9.04
N VAL A 114 -3.48 -5.03 9.85
CA VAL A 114 -3.67 -5.71 11.13
C VAL A 114 -4.74 -6.78 10.97
N SER A 115 -4.59 -7.89 11.66
CA SER A 115 -5.62 -8.93 11.74
C SER A 115 -6.92 -8.35 12.27
N LEU A 116 -8.02 -8.56 11.54
CA LEU A 116 -9.36 -8.14 11.98
C LEU A 116 -9.77 -8.89 13.23
N ALA A 117 -9.44 -10.18 13.31
CA ALA A 117 -9.77 -11.03 14.46
C ALA A 117 -8.53 -11.40 15.26
N SER A 118 -8.69 -11.58 16.57
CA SER A 118 -7.71 -12.30 17.37
C SER A 118 -7.69 -13.75 16.92
N ARG A 119 -6.67 -14.12 16.18
CA ARG A 119 -6.46 -15.49 15.69
C ARG A 119 -5.23 -16.08 16.35
N ARG A 120 -5.32 -17.37 16.67
CA ARG A 120 -4.19 -18.08 17.24
C ARG A 120 -3.04 -18.16 16.22
N ILE A 121 -1.87 -17.71 16.64
CA ILE A 121 -0.62 -17.94 15.91
C ILE A 121 -0.24 -19.39 16.22
N THR A 122 -0.04 -20.18 15.19
CA THR A 122 0.37 -21.59 15.28
C THR A 122 1.88 -21.65 15.17
N THR A 123 2.53 -22.38 16.06
CA THR A 123 3.93 -22.79 15.92
C THR A 123 3.97 -24.20 15.36
N ASP A 124 4.67 -24.36 14.26
CA ASP A 124 4.94 -25.66 13.64
C ASP A 124 6.44 -25.93 13.72
N PHE A 125 6.81 -27.20 13.80
CA PHE A 125 8.21 -27.59 13.85
C PHE A 125 8.58 -28.47 12.66
N GLY A 126 9.79 -28.26 12.17
CA GLY A 126 10.39 -29.08 11.14
C GLY A 126 11.68 -29.71 11.64
N THR A 127 12.00 -30.88 11.11
CA THR A 127 13.26 -31.57 11.40
C THR A 127 14.09 -31.71 10.13
N MET A 128 15.38 -31.48 10.25
CA MET A 128 16.35 -31.76 9.22
C MET A 128 17.20 -32.96 9.63
N SER A 129 17.03 -34.10 8.98
CA SER A 129 17.81 -35.32 9.21
C SER A 129 18.35 -35.93 7.92
N ARG A 130 18.17 -35.25 6.76
CA ARG A 130 18.62 -35.75 5.47
C ARG A 130 20.16 -35.85 5.42
N GLY A 131 20.66 -37.06 5.18
CA GLY A 131 22.11 -37.34 5.10
C GLY A 131 22.79 -37.53 6.46
N PHE A 132 22.02 -37.60 7.55
CA PHE A 132 22.55 -37.90 8.89
C PHE A 132 22.82 -39.40 9.00
N LYS A 133 23.83 -39.72 9.84
CA LYS A 133 24.16 -41.11 10.14
C LYS A 133 23.22 -41.67 11.23
N PRO A 134 23.06 -43.01 11.31
CA PRO A 134 22.33 -43.61 12.41
C PRO A 134 22.89 -43.15 13.78
N GLY A 135 21.99 -42.60 14.62
CA GLY A 135 22.34 -42.11 15.96
C GLY A 135 22.68 -40.62 16.03
N GLU A 136 22.70 -39.89 14.91
CA GLU A 136 22.77 -38.44 14.91
C GLU A 136 21.40 -37.82 15.16
N ASP A 137 21.30 -36.84 16.06
CA ASP A 137 20.09 -36.14 16.39
C ASP A 137 19.67 -35.20 15.24
N PRO A 138 18.38 -35.15 14.85
CA PRO A 138 17.90 -34.22 13.84
C PRO A 138 17.99 -32.78 14.34
N VAL A 139 18.30 -31.85 13.43
CA VAL A 139 18.19 -30.42 13.72
C VAL A 139 16.73 -30.02 13.69
N ILE A 140 16.23 -29.49 14.80
CA ILE A 140 14.85 -29.01 14.95
C ILE A 140 14.83 -27.50 14.68
N HIS A 141 13.88 -27.05 13.90
CA HIS A 141 13.56 -25.66 13.69
C HIS A 141 12.04 -25.44 13.80
N GLU A 142 11.66 -24.29 14.33
CA GLU A 142 10.27 -23.92 14.51
C GLU A 142 9.92 -22.69 13.68
N HIS A 143 8.67 -22.59 13.27
CA HIS A 143 8.17 -21.40 12.59
C HIS A 143 6.71 -21.12 12.94
N GLU A 144 6.40 -19.85 13.12
CA GLU A 144 5.05 -19.38 13.36
C GLU A 144 4.33 -19.08 12.03
N HIS A 145 3.05 -19.40 11.95
CA HIS A 145 2.15 -19.01 10.89
C HIS A 145 0.74 -18.77 11.41
N TYR A 146 -0.13 -18.21 10.57
CA TYR A 146 -1.51 -17.89 10.95
C TYR A 146 -2.46 -17.89 9.76
N THR A 147 -3.76 -17.95 10.07
CA THR A 147 -4.86 -17.76 9.11
C THR A 147 -5.70 -16.60 9.59
N THR A 148 -5.87 -15.55 8.78
CA THR A 148 -6.66 -14.37 9.12
C THR A 148 -6.88 -13.44 7.94
N GLU A 149 -7.86 -12.57 8.06
CA GLU A 149 -8.05 -11.39 7.23
C GLU A 149 -7.22 -10.23 7.81
N LEU A 150 -6.19 -9.77 7.04
CA LEU A 150 -5.42 -8.57 7.38
C LEU A 150 -6.03 -7.36 6.69
N ALA A 151 -6.33 -6.30 7.42
CA ALA A 151 -6.85 -5.06 6.83
C ALA A 151 -6.08 -3.83 7.29
N GLY A 152 -5.96 -2.85 6.40
CA GLY A 152 -5.31 -1.57 6.66
C GLY A 152 -5.81 -0.47 5.74
N ASP A 153 -5.60 0.76 6.16
CA ASP A 153 -6.02 1.93 5.41
C ASP A 153 -4.99 2.32 4.34
N VAL A 154 -5.46 3.02 3.33
CA VAL A 154 -4.64 3.51 2.22
C VAL A 154 -5.06 4.92 1.84
N LEU A 155 -4.06 5.73 1.46
CA LEU A 155 -4.25 7.05 0.91
C LEU A 155 -3.23 7.27 -0.21
N LEU A 156 -3.69 7.69 -1.38
CA LEU A 156 -2.86 8.15 -2.49
C LEU A 156 -3.11 9.64 -2.72
N ASP A 157 -2.08 10.46 -2.53
CA ASP A 157 -2.09 11.90 -2.75
C ASP A 157 -1.83 12.19 -4.24
N LEU A 158 -2.90 12.31 -5.02
CA LEU A 158 -2.82 12.45 -6.48
C LEU A 158 -2.08 13.73 -6.92
N PRO A 159 -2.32 14.91 -6.34
CA PRO A 159 -1.54 16.11 -6.65
C PRO A 159 -0.03 15.96 -6.45
N ARG A 160 0.41 15.16 -5.47
CA ARG A 160 1.84 14.93 -5.22
C ARG A 160 2.46 13.90 -6.15
N ALA A 161 1.70 13.07 -6.85
CA ALA A 161 2.27 12.11 -7.80
C ALA A 161 2.98 12.85 -8.94
N GLY A 162 4.30 12.65 -9.08
CA GLY A 162 5.15 13.37 -10.04
C GLY A 162 5.33 14.86 -9.75
N THR A 163 5.11 15.30 -8.51
CA THR A 163 5.34 16.70 -8.07
C THR A 163 6.27 16.70 -6.86
N PHE A 164 7.40 17.41 -6.93
CA PHE A 164 8.54 17.30 -6.01
C PHE A 164 8.80 18.62 -5.30
N GLU A 165 8.71 18.64 -3.99
CA GLU A 165 8.94 19.82 -3.15
C GLU A 165 10.39 20.29 -3.23
N GLN A 166 10.60 21.59 -3.49
CA GLN A 166 11.93 22.20 -3.62
C GLN A 166 12.36 22.93 -2.35
N ASN A 167 11.49 23.74 -1.79
CA ASN A 167 11.75 24.58 -0.62
C ASN A 167 10.48 24.65 0.22
N GLY A 168 10.19 23.65 1.04
CA GLY A 168 9.03 23.70 1.90
C GLY A 168 9.37 24.22 3.30
N GLY A 169 8.58 25.11 3.86
CA GLY A 169 8.73 25.61 5.23
C GLY A 169 8.73 24.47 6.26
N GLY A 170 9.90 23.99 6.65
CA GLY A 170 10.10 22.83 7.49
C GLY A 170 10.04 21.50 6.78
N LEU A 171 9.60 21.42 5.52
CA LEU A 171 9.68 20.21 4.71
C LEU A 171 11.09 20.06 4.12
N ARG A 172 11.57 18.84 4.04
CA ARG A 172 12.87 18.54 3.46
C ARG A 172 12.76 18.61 1.93
N ARG A 173 13.83 19.09 1.30
CA ARG A 173 13.93 19.15 -0.15
C ARG A 173 13.88 17.75 -0.75
N ALA A 174 13.05 17.54 -1.78
CA ALA A 174 12.97 16.27 -2.47
C ALA A 174 14.16 16.04 -3.41
N LEU A 175 14.60 17.05 -4.15
CA LEU A 175 15.64 16.91 -5.17
C LEU A 175 16.93 17.64 -4.80
N ALA A 176 18.08 17.06 -5.16
CA ALA A 176 19.34 17.77 -5.15
C ALA A 176 19.32 18.93 -6.19
N PRO A 177 20.00 20.07 -5.95
CA PRO A 177 20.02 21.19 -6.89
C PRO A 177 20.47 20.82 -8.31
N THR A 178 21.43 19.93 -8.42
CA THR A 178 21.92 19.42 -9.71
C THR A 178 20.84 18.62 -10.46
N VAL A 179 20.03 17.86 -9.73
CA VAL A 179 18.92 17.06 -10.27
C VAL A 179 17.78 17.95 -10.76
N VAL A 180 17.52 19.07 -10.09
CA VAL A 180 16.49 20.05 -10.53
C VAL A 180 16.79 20.51 -11.96
N THR A 181 18.04 20.89 -12.24
CA THR A 181 18.44 21.36 -13.58
C THR A 181 18.21 20.27 -14.64
N GLU A 182 18.59 19.02 -14.34
CA GLU A 182 18.39 17.89 -15.25
C GLU A 182 16.90 17.61 -15.51
N ALA A 183 16.08 17.65 -14.46
CA ALA A 183 14.64 17.39 -14.56
C ALA A 183 13.91 18.47 -15.36
N VAL A 184 14.29 19.74 -15.20
CA VAL A 184 13.76 20.84 -16.04
C VAL A 184 14.15 20.64 -17.51
N GLN A 185 15.40 20.27 -17.80
CA GLN A 185 15.82 19.96 -19.16
C GLN A 185 15.05 18.76 -19.76
N ALA A 186 14.60 17.83 -18.92
CA ALA A 186 13.76 16.70 -19.30
C ALA A 186 12.25 17.03 -19.40
N GLY A 187 11.87 18.29 -19.20
CA GLY A 187 10.48 18.77 -19.40
C GLY A 187 9.65 18.94 -18.12
N ALA A 188 10.25 18.84 -16.94
CA ALA A 188 9.55 19.21 -15.72
C ALA A 188 9.40 20.75 -15.61
N THR A 189 8.31 21.20 -14.99
CA THR A 189 7.97 22.63 -14.85
C THR A 189 7.87 23.03 -13.38
N GLU A 190 8.19 24.28 -13.10
CA GLU A 190 8.00 24.85 -11.78
C GLU A 190 6.50 25.09 -11.54
N GLN A 191 6.01 24.71 -10.36
CA GLN A 191 4.63 24.84 -9.93
C GLN A 191 4.57 25.12 -8.42
N LEU A 192 3.44 25.66 -7.98
CA LEU A 192 3.09 25.67 -6.57
C LEU A 192 2.20 24.49 -6.24
N LEU A 193 2.46 23.84 -5.11
CA LEU A 193 1.58 22.85 -4.52
C LEU A 193 1.39 23.16 -3.04
N ARG A 194 0.18 23.51 -2.64
CA ARG A 194 -0.15 23.88 -1.25
C ARG A 194 0.74 25.03 -0.73
N GLY A 195 1.05 26.01 -1.60
CA GLY A 195 1.92 27.14 -1.29
C GLY A 195 3.42 26.80 -1.20
N ILE A 196 3.82 25.62 -1.64
CA ILE A 196 5.22 25.17 -1.64
C ILE A 196 5.73 25.15 -3.08
N ASP A 197 6.93 25.70 -3.30
CA ASP A 197 7.60 25.59 -4.61
C ASP A 197 7.92 24.14 -4.92
N CYS A 198 7.46 23.67 -6.05
CA CYS A 198 7.63 22.30 -6.52
C CYS A 198 8.13 22.26 -7.96
N LEU A 199 8.73 21.13 -8.31
CA LEU A 199 9.00 20.73 -9.68
C LEU A 199 8.01 19.65 -10.07
N GLN A 200 7.32 19.80 -11.20
CA GLN A 200 6.25 18.90 -11.63
C GLN A 200 6.56 18.26 -12.98
N LEU A 201 6.39 16.95 -13.06
CA LEU A 201 6.48 16.19 -14.31
C LEU A 201 5.28 16.48 -15.23
N PRO A 202 5.43 16.30 -16.55
CA PRO A 202 4.32 16.38 -17.49
C PRO A 202 3.16 15.49 -17.06
N ILE A 203 1.92 15.96 -17.25
CA ILE A 203 0.70 15.26 -16.80
C ILE A 203 0.60 13.83 -17.34
N ALA A 204 1.06 13.59 -18.56
CA ALA A 204 1.07 12.25 -19.16
C ALA A 204 1.90 11.25 -18.34
N GLU A 205 3.07 11.67 -17.82
CA GLU A 205 3.90 10.82 -16.98
C GLU A 205 3.30 10.62 -15.60
N ARG A 206 2.68 11.64 -15.02
CA ARG A 206 1.96 11.56 -13.74
C ARG A 206 0.81 10.55 -13.83
N ARG A 207 -0.01 10.62 -14.90
CA ARG A 207 -1.09 9.66 -15.19
C ARG A 207 -0.54 8.24 -15.31
N ARG A 208 0.52 8.06 -16.10
CA ARG A 208 1.16 6.76 -16.31
C ARG A 208 1.61 6.12 -14.98
N ARG A 209 2.28 6.88 -14.13
CA ARG A 209 2.76 6.41 -12.83
C ARG A 209 1.63 5.95 -11.91
N VAL A 210 0.57 6.74 -11.82
CA VAL A 210 -0.59 6.37 -10.99
C VAL A 210 -1.29 5.14 -11.57
N ALA A 211 -1.46 5.04 -12.88
CA ALA A 211 -2.07 3.87 -13.52
C ALA A 211 -1.24 2.59 -13.28
N VAL A 212 0.08 2.66 -13.38
CA VAL A 212 0.98 1.54 -13.05
C VAL A 212 0.82 1.13 -11.59
N LEU A 213 0.76 2.10 -10.67
CA LEU A 213 0.57 1.83 -9.24
C LEU A 213 -0.76 1.11 -8.97
N LEU A 214 -1.88 1.58 -9.53
CA LEU A 214 -3.21 0.99 -9.35
C LEU A 214 -3.26 -0.46 -9.84
N ARG A 215 -2.71 -0.73 -11.02
CA ARG A 215 -2.60 -2.09 -11.54
C ARG A 215 -1.69 -2.98 -10.69
N THR A 216 -0.61 -2.42 -10.15
CA THR A 216 0.32 -3.12 -9.25
C THR A 216 -0.36 -3.46 -7.93
N LEU A 217 -1.14 -2.53 -7.36
CA LEU A 217 -1.87 -2.74 -6.12
C LEU A 217 -2.79 -3.97 -6.20
N ALA A 218 -3.50 -4.14 -7.31
CA ALA A 218 -4.40 -5.29 -7.52
C ALA A 218 -3.67 -6.62 -7.82
N ARG A 219 -2.34 -6.61 -7.91
CA ARG A 219 -1.51 -7.78 -8.28
C ARG A 219 -0.30 -7.95 -7.37
N VAL A 220 -0.34 -7.33 -6.21
CA VAL A 220 0.81 -7.35 -5.31
C VAL A 220 1.22 -8.76 -4.94
N GLN A 221 2.52 -9.00 -4.99
CA GLN A 221 3.16 -10.25 -4.60
C GLN A 221 4.23 -9.95 -3.56
N GLY A 222 4.65 -10.95 -2.82
CA GLY A 222 5.73 -10.75 -1.86
C GLY A 222 5.45 -11.44 -0.52
N GLY A 223 6.07 -10.91 0.50
CA GLY A 223 6.00 -11.47 1.84
C GLY A 223 7.09 -12.49 2.12
N ALA A 224 7.32 -12.70 3.40
CA ALA A 224 8.27 -13.66 3.91
C ALA A 224 7.73 -15.11 3.81
N SER A 225 8.63 -16.06 3.99
CA SER A 225 8.32 -17.50 4.13
C SER A 225 7.52 -18.12 2.96
N ARG A 226 7.59 -17.56 1.75
CA ARG A 226 6.84 -18.07 0.59
C ARG A 226 7.20 -19.49 0.18
N ALA A 227 8.42 -19.91 0.44
CA ALA A 227 8.87 -21.26 0.14
C ALA A 227 8.24 -22.32 1.07
N LEU A 228 7.90 -21.92 2.29
CA LEU A 228 7.27 -22.77 3.30
C LEU A 228 5.74 -22.66 3.27
N HIS A 229 5.24 -21.45 3.13
CA HIS A 229 3.82 -21.10 3.20
C HIS A 229 3.43 -20.29 1.98
N TYR A 230 3.29 -20.97 0.84
CA TYR A 230 2.80 -20.32 -0.37
C TYR A 230 1.36 -19.86 -0.17
N GLY A 231 1.08 -18.63 -0.57
CA GLY A 231 -0.27 -18.08 -0.59
C GLY A 231 -0.28 -16.80 -1.41
N ASP A 232 -1.42 -16.48 -2.00
CA ASP A 232 -1.60 -15.22 -2.72
C ASP A 232 -1.52 -14.04 -1.75
N ARG A 233 -1.03 -12.90 -2.24
CA ARG A 233 -0.92 -11.63 -1.51
C ARG A 233 -1.65 -10.49 -2.23
N ALA A 234 -2.28 -10.79 -3.37
CA ALA A 234 -3.16 -9.84 -4.02
C ALA A 234 -4.33 -9.50 -3.08
N PRO A 235 -4.71 -8.23 -2.96
CA PRO A 235 -5.82 -7.85 -2.11
C PRO A 235 -7.12 -8.56 -2.51
N SER A 236 -7.77 -9.16 -1.52
CA SER A 236 -9.10 -9.76 -1.68
C SER A 236 -10.20 -8.71 -1.61
N LEU A 237 -9.91 -7.55 -0.99
CA LEU A 237 -10.76 -6.36 -1.04
C LEU A 237 -9.90 -5.11 -1.18
N ILE A 238 -10.30 -4.22 -2.08
CA ILE A 238 -9.78 -2.85 -2.24
C ILE A 238 -10.99 -1.92 -2.27
N LEU A 239 -11.13 -1.09 -1.27
CA LEU A 239 -12.07 0.03 -1.29
C LEU A 239 -11.26 1.31 -1.55
N LEU A 240 -11.61 2.08 -2.58
CA LEU A 240 -11.03 3.39 -2.86
C LEU A 240 -12.15 4.39 -3.13
N ALA A 241 -12.11 5.52 -2.46
CA ALA A 241 -12.99 6.66 -2.70
C ALA A 241 -12.15 7.88 -3.08
N PRO A 242 -12.45 8.57 -4.20
CA PRO A 242 -11.88 9.86 -4.48
C PRO A 242 -12.52 10.89 -3.54
N LEU A 243 -11.72 11.48 -2.67
CA LEU A 243 -12.17 12.47 -1.69
C LEU A 243 -11.31 13.73 -1.74
N LYS A 244 -11.96 14.88 -1.55
CA LYS A 244 -11.30 16.15 -1.28
C LYS A 244 -10.79 16.14 0.17
N GLY A 245 -9.59 16.68 0.43
CA GLY A 245 -9.07 16.86 1.79
C GLY A 245 -8.31 15.69 2.42
N GLY A 246 -8.39 14.48 1.92
CA GLY A 246 -7.53 13.36 2.33
C GLY A 246 -7.90 12.67 3.66
N ASN A 247 -9.03 12.96 4.26
CA ASN A 247 -9.58 12.17 5.36
C ASN A 247 -10.11 10.83 4.83
N ASN A 248 -9.99 9.76 5.61
CA ASN A 248 -10.53 8.46 5.23
C ASN A 248 -11.71 8.08 6.15
N PRO A 249 -12.96 8.27 5.69
CA PRO A 249 -14.14 7.91 6.48
C PRO A 249 -14.35 6.39 6.58
N PHE A 250 -13.82 5.62 5.64
CA PHE A 250 -14.08 4.18 5.52
C PHE A 250 -13.19 3.28 6.40
N THR A 251 -12.53 3.85 7.40
CA THR A 251 -11.61 3.10 8.28
C THR A 251 -12.30 1.98 9.06
N ARG A 252 -13.60 2.10 9.32
CA ARG A 252 -14.40 1.17 10.13
C ARG A 252 -15.32 0.24 9.34
N VAL A 253 -15.30 0.30 8.00
CA VAL A 253 -16.16 -0.55 7.16
C VAL A 253 -15.84 -2.04 7.21
N LEU A 254 -14.60 -2.39 7.60
CA LEU A 254 -14.23 -3.78 7.88
C LEU A 254 -14.02 -3.94 9.38
N GLY A 255 -14.72 -4.87 9.97
CA GLY A 255 -14.69 -5.12 11.40
C GLY A 255 -15.02 -6.56 11.76
N LEU A 256 -15.40 -6.79 13.02
CA LEU A 256 -15.82 -8.08 13.52
C LEU A 256 -17.26 -8.01 14.01
N ARG A 257 -18.06 -8.99 13.60
CA ARG A 257 -19.38 -9.27 14.17
C ARG A 257 -19.40 -10.73 14.62
N ASN A 258 -19.59 -10.95 15.92
CA ASN A 258 -19.55 -12.30 16.52
C ASN A 258 -18.28 -13.12 16.19
N GLY A 259 -17.12 -12.46 16.18
CA GLY A 259 -15.82 -13.11 15.88
C GLY A 259 -15.57 -13.42 14.40
N THR A 260 -16.49 -13.05 13.51
CA THR A 260 -16.34 -13.19 12.05
C THR A 260 -16.09 -11.84 11.41
N ALA A 261 -15.16 -11.80 10.45
CA ALA A 261 -14.90 -10.60 9.69
C ALA A 261 -16.10 -10.21 8.82
N VAL A 262 -16.48 -8.95 8.87
CA VAL A 262 -17.63 -8.42 8.14
C VAL A 262 -17.28 -7.12 7.42
N PHE A 263 -17.92 -6.93 6.27
CA PHE A 263 -18.07 -5.61 5.66
C PHE A 263 -19.38 -5.01 6.21
N ASP A 264 -19.27 -3.92 6.95
CA ASP A 264 -20.40 -3.27 7.58
C ASP A 264 -21.04 -2.26 6.61
N THR A 265 -22.13 -2.69 5.97
CA THR A 265 -22.84 -1.89 4.97
C THR A 265 -23.49 -0.65 5.59
N ASP A 266 -23.97 -0.75 6.83
CA ASP A 266 -24.60 0.38 7.51
C ASP A 266 -23.57 1.49 7.75
N VAL A 267 -22.38 1.12 8.26
CA VAL A 267 -21.26 2.05 8.42
C VAL A 267 -20.83 2.65 7.08
N PHE A 268 -20.77 1.83 6.02
CA PHE A 268 -20.42 2.31 4.69
C PHE A 268 -21.41 3.35 4.17
N VAL A 269 -22.73 3.11 4.31
CA VAL A 269 -23.78 4.02 3.84
C VAL A 269 -23.80 5.31 4.65
N GLU A 270 -23.65 5.22 5.98
CA GLU A 270 -23.60 6.38 6.87
C GLU A 270 -22.41 7.28 6.53
N GLU A 271 -21.21 6.71 6.40
CA GLU A 271 -19.99 7.47 6.07
C GLU A 271 -20.07 8.04 4.65
N LYS A 272 -20.56 7.28 3.65
CA LYS A 272 -20.78 7.79 2.30
C LYS A 272 -21.72 8.99 2.28
N THR A 273 -22.76 8.96 3.08
CA THR A 273 -23.76 10.04 3.16
C THR A 273 -23.19 11.26 3.88
N ALA A 274 -22.49 11.05 4.99
CA ALA A 274 -21.91 12.12 5.78
C ALA A 274 -20.81 12.90 5.02
N TRP A 275 -20.11 12.23 4.11
CA TRP A 275 -19.00 12.81 3.33
C TRP A 275 -19.38 13.04 1.85
N ALA A 276 -20.66 13.09 1.52
CA ALA A 276 -21.13 13.19 0.14
C ALA A 276 -20.63 14.46 -0.59
N ASP A 277 -20.46 15.57 0.12
CA ASP A 277 -19.94 16.85 -0.41
C ASP A 277 -18.43 16.83 -0.67
N GLU A 278 -17.70 15.90 -0.04
CA GLU A 278 -16.27 15.70 -0.24
C GLU A 278 -15.96 14.66 -1.34
N LEU A 279 -16.93 13.82 -1.71
CA LEU A 279 -16.76 12.82 -2.77
C LEU A 279 -16.56 13.50 -4.14
N ASP A 280 -15.50 13.10 -4.83
CA ASP A 280 -15.11 13.63 -6.15
C ASP A 280 -15.19 12.56 -7.25
N GLY A 281 -16.08 11.60 -7.07
CA GLY A 281 -16.34 10.51 -8.00
C GLY A 281 -16.90 9.26 -7.32
N PRO A 282 -17.08 8.17 -8.06
CA PRO A 282 -17.64 6.94 -7.53
C PRO A 282 -16.74 6.27 -6.51
N ILE A 283 -17.34 5.64 -5.51
CA ILE A 283 -16.62 4.77 -4.57
C ILE A 283 -16.40 3.41 -5.25
N LEU A 284 -15.16 2.97 -5.26
CA LEU A 284 -14.72 1.76 -5.97
C LEU A 284 -14.50 0.63 -4.95
N VAL A 285 -15.24 -0.46 -5.09
CA VAL A 285 -15.13 -1.64 -4.25
C VAL A 285 -14.71 -2.83 -5.10
N GLY A 286 -13.41 -3.08 -5.16
CA GLY A 286 -12.85 -4.28 -5.72
C GLY A 286 -12.98 -5.42 -4.70
N TRP A 287 -13.74 -6.46 -5.01
CA TRP A 287 -14.00 -7.57 -4.09
C TRP A 287 -13.85 -8.91 -4.78
N ALA A 288 -12.89 -9.72 -4.32
CA ALA A 288 -12.63 -11.04 -4.89
C ALA A 288 -13.78 -12.02 -4.56
N PRO A 289 -14.19 -12.86 -5.52
CA PRO A 289 -15.19 -13.89 -5.26
C PRO A 289 -14.78 -14.80 -4.10
N GLY A 290 -15.75 -15.11 -3.22
CA GLY A 290 -15.54 -16.00 -2.07
C GLY A 290 -14.91 -15.32 -0.82
N PHE A 291 -14.29 -14.16 -0.96
CA PHE A 291 -13.79 -13.44 0.21
C PHE A 291 -14.96 -12.93 1.07
N LEU A 292 -14.93 -13.20 2.37
CA LEU A 292 -16.02 -12.99 3.34
C LEU A 292 -17.33 -13.72 2.99
N GLY A 293 -17.25 -14.87 2.30
CA GLY A 293 -18.41 -15.69 1.97
C GLY A 293 -19.43 -14.98 1.06
N ASP A 294 -20.70 -15.03 1.44
CA ASP A 294 -21.81 -14.47 0.66
C ASP A 294 -21.99 -12.94 0.83
N GLN A 295 -21.18 -12.28 1.66
CA GLN A 295 -21.36 -10.87 1.98
C GLN A 295 -21.24 -9.96 0.75
N ARG A 296 -20.38 -10.31 -0.22
CA ARG A 296 -20.27 -9.55 -1.48
C ARG A 296 -21.61 -9.41 -2.20
N GLU A 297 -22.35 -10.49 -2.33
CA GLU A 297 -23.64 -10.47 -3.01
C GLU A 297 -24.73 -9.83 -2.15
N GLN A 298 -24.61 -9.90 -0.83
CA GLN A 298 -25.50 -9.15 0.06
C GLN A 298 -25.28 -7.65 -0.08
N VAL A 299 -24.02 -7.18 0.01
CA VAL A 299 -23.66 -5.76 -0.17
C VAL A 299 -24.10 -5.23 -1.55
N ARG A 300 -24.01 -6.04 -2.60
CA ARG A 300 -24.52 -5.67 -3.93
C ARG A 300 -26.03 -5.45 -3.95
N ARG A 301 -26.80 -6.25 -3.22
CA ARG A 301 -28.25 -6.05 -3.08
C ARG A 301 -28.57 -4.81 -2.25
N ASP A 302 -27.87 -4.65 -1.14
CA ASP A 302 -28.09 -3.52 -0.22
C ASP A 302 -27.75 -2.17 -0.86
N LEU A 303 -26.78 -2.14 -1.77
CA LEU A 303 -26.32 -0.97 -2.51
C LEU A 303 -26.83 -0.94 -3.98
N ALA A 304 -27.91 -1.65 -4.30
CA ALA A 304 -28.39 -1.78 -5.69
C ALA A 304 -28.69 -0.45 -6.36
N GLU A 305 -29.26 0.51 -5.63
CA GLU A 305 -29.56 1.85 -6.11
C GLU A 305 -28.27 2.64 -6.41
N ASP A 306 -27.29 2.57 -5.52
CA ASP A 306 -25.99 3.22 -5.69
C ASP A 306 -25.21 2.64 -6.88
N VAL A 307 -25.26 1.32 -7.04
CA VAL A 307 -24.64 0.65 -8.20
C VAL A 307 -25.33 1.03 -9.49
N ALA A 308 -26.66 1.09 -9.50
CA ALA A 308 -27.42 1.52 -10.68
C ALA A 308 -27.17 3.00 -11.04
N ALA A 309 -27.01 3.84 -10.04
CA ALA A 309 -26.66 5.27 -10.21
C ALA A 309 -25.18 5.48 -10.59
N GLY A 310 -24.33 4.46 -10.48
CA GLY A 310 -22.90 4.56 -10.73
C GLY A 310 -22.12 5.31 -9.64
N SER A 311 -22.73 5.59 -8.47
CA SER A 311 -22.05 6.21 -7.33
C SER A 311 -21.17 5.21 -6.56
N VAL A 312 -21.47 3.91 -6.68
CA VAL A 312 -20.66 2.81 -6.15
C VAL A 312 -20.42 1.78 -7.27
N VAL A 313 -19.17 1.37 -7.43
CA VAL A 313 -18.79 0.30 -8.38
C VAL A 313 -18.31 -0.91 -7.57
N ILE A 314 -18.95 -2.07 -7.76
CA ILE A 314 -18.55 -3.33 -7.11
C ILE A 314 -18.17 -4.35 -8.17
N ASP A 315 -16.90 -4.71 -8.26
CA ASP A 315 -16.40 -5.72 -9.20
C ASP A 315 -15.15 -6.42 -8.62
N HIS A 316 -14.50 -7.24 -9.42
CA HIS A 316 -13.23 -7.88 -9.05
C HIS A 316 -12.13 -6.80 -8.84
N PRO A 317 -11.23 -6.94 -7.85
CA PRO A 317 -10.19 -5.92 -7.57
C PRO A 317 -9.37 -5.54 -8.81
N ARG A 318 -9.01 -6.52 -9.64
CA ARG A 318 -8.25 -6.27 -10.86
C ARG A 318 -9.04 -5.49 -11.92
N ALA A 319 -10.34 -5.76 -12.04
CA ALA A 319 -11.19 -5.07 -13.00
C ALA A 319 -11.38 -3.61 -12.61
N VAL A 320 -11.72 -3.35 -11.35
CA VAL A 320 -11.92 -1.99 -10.82
C VAL A 320 -10.64 -1.16 -10.95
N MET A 321 -9.50 -1.71 -10.56
CA MET A 321 -8.23 -0.98 -10.64
C MET A 321 -7.76 -0.75 -12.08
N ASP A 322 -7.99 -1.69 -13.00
CA ASP A 322 -7.65 -1.50 -14.40
C ASP A 322 -8.56 -0.49 -15.10
N THR A 323 -9.85 -0.46 -14.78
CA THR A 323 -10.79 0.54 -15.28
C THR A 323 -10.38 1.94 -14.84
N LEU A 324 -10.13 2.15 -13.52
CA LEU A 324 -9.67 3.44 -13.01
C LEU A 324 -8.32 3.84 -13.64
N ALA A 325 -7.39 2.90 -13.78
CA ALA A 325 -6.11 3.17 -14.43
C ALA A 325 -6.27 3.65 -15.87
N LYS A 326 -7.18 3.05 -16.65
CA LYS A 326 -7.51 3.48 -18.01
C LYS A 326 -8.15 4.87 -18.07
N GLU A 327 -9.08 5.17 -17.15
CA GLU A 327 -9.69 6.50 -17.05
C GLU A 327 -8.63 7.59 -16.78
N ILE A 328 -7.68 7.30 -15.87
CA ILE A 328 -6.56 8.20 -15.56
C ILE A 328 -5.65 8.35 -16.78
N GLU A 329 -5.24 7.27 -17.44
CA GLU A 329 -4.39 7.33 -18.64
C GLU A 329 -5.04 8.13 -19.77
N ALA A 330 -6.36 8.01 -19.93
CA ALA A 330 -7.14 8.75 -20.91
C ALA A 330 -7.38 10.24 -20.56
N GLY A 331 -6.92 10.69 -19.38
CA GLY A 331 -7.08 12.07 -18.92
C GLY A 331 -8.47 12.41 -18.38
N GLN A 332 -9.35 11.43 -18.21
CA GLN A 332 -10.71 11.67 -17.71
C GLN A 332 -10.73 12.12 -16.22
N ARG A 333 -9.61 12.00 -15.53
CA ARG A 333 -9.45 12.34 -14.11
C ARG A 333 -8.37 13.37 -13.87
N ASP A 334 -8.04 14.22 -14.84
CA ASP A 334 -6.97 15.22 -14.71
C ASP A 334 -7.18 16.20 -13.58
N ALA A 335 -8.41 16.64 -13.36
CA ALA A 335 -8.76 17.52 -12.25
C ALA A 335 -8.35 16.96 -10.89
N TRP A 336 -8.21 15.64 -10.74
CA TRP A 336 -7.75 15.04 -9.49
C TRP A 336 -6.25 15.30 -9.17
N PHE A 337 -5.47 15.62 -10.20
CA PHE A 337 -4.05 15.95 -10.06
C PHE A 337 -3.81 17.44 -9.77
N GLU A 338 -4.84 18.26 -9.80
CA GLU A 338 -4.73 19.69 -9.62
C GLU A 338 -4.83 20.08 -8.13
N ASP A 339 -4.15 21.17 -7.81
CA ASP A 339 -4.34 21.87 -6.55
C ASP A 339 -5.12 23.18 -6.83
N PRO A 340 -6.38 23.27 -6.44
CA PRO A 340 -7.18 24.46 -6.67
C PRO A 340 -6.70 25.69 -5.88
N THR A 341 -5.73 25.52 -4.99
CA THR A 341 -5.11 26.60 -4.20
C THR A 341 -3.74 27.04 -4.74
N ALA A 342 -3.30 26.48 -5.86
CA ALA A 342 -2.04 26.81 -6.51
C ALA A 342 -2.14 28.09 -7.35
#